data_4dc39ef87c701c26e194ebb7b782948b
#
_entry.id   4dc39ef87c701c26e194ebb7b782948b
#
_cell.length_a   1.000
_cell.length_b   1.000
_cell.length_c   1.000
_cell.angle_alpha   90.00
_cell.angle_beta   90.00
_cell.angle_gamma   90.00
#
_symmetry.space_group_name_H-M   'P 1'
#
loop_
_entity.id
_entity.type
_entity.pdbx_description
1 polymer ?
#
loop_
_entity_poly.entity_id
_entity_poly.type
_entity_poly.pdbx_seq_one_letter_code
_entity_poly.pdbx_strand_id
1 'polypeptide(L)'
;MTQNFDAHPGEPVTLSRLRAGTLVGGYRLLRRLGAGGMGVVWEATDEGGRHVAMKILHPQIAADPTARRRLDREASVLARVRDTRVARILDIETGDGSQGITFVITELIEGPTLQHEVEHEGVYDLTTDARDLADLAHGLVDSLRAVHAAGVIHRDLKPSNVMLGAQGPVLIDFGIAQVADDVRLTQTGQVTGTPGFIPPEMLDGEEPNADVDWYACAGVLLFTVTGLAPFGSGAWQVVFRRVYAGTPELGNLEEENPALARAFTAALAPEAENRLNPDGLLEVLDEIAEGGTGQEAVDRLLGPEDEGPEFSELERSTSTFVPGYGSAPGSPRDARSATSASPAAYGSPVSA
;
A
#
# COMPACT_ATOMS: atom_id res chain seq x y z
N MET A 1 19.84 -39.07 12.09
CA MET A 1 20.81 -38.23 12.81
C MET A 1 20.25 -36.86 12.90
N THR A 2 19.58 -36.55 14.01
CA THR A 2 18.92 -35.30 14.30
C THR A 2 20.01 -34.32 14.75
N GLN A 3 20.40 -33.37 13.93
CA GLN A 3 21.22 -32.24 14.37
C GLN A 3 20.35 -31.30 15.20
N ASN A 4 20.38 -31.43 16.52
CA ASN A 4 19.99 -30.38 17.41
C ASN A 4 20.98 -29.22 17.14
N PHE A 5 20.47 -28.08 16.76
CA PHE A 5 21.24 -26.85 16.72
C PHE A 5 21.39 -26.39 18.18
N ASP A 6 22.39 -26.91 18.89
CA ASP A 6 22.93 -26.26 20.08
C ASP A 6 23.61 -24.97 19.59
N ALA A 7 22.86 -23.88 19.61
CA ALA A 7 23.45 -22.56 19.47
C ALA A 7 24.48 -22.41 20.58
N HIS A 8 25.74 -22.21 20.23
CA HIS A 8 26.74 -21.83 21.21
C HIS A 8 26.23 -20.58 21.94
N PRO A 9 26.22 -20.56 23.29
CA PRO A 9 25.75 -19.39 24.03
C PRO A 9 26.60 -18.19 23.65
N GLY A 10 25.99 -17.21 22.94
CA GLY A 10 26.61 -15.93 22.60
C GLY A 10 26.66 -15.54 21.13
N GLU A 11 26.34 -16.40 20.17
CA GLU A 11 26.26 -15.96 18.77
C GLU A 11 24.80 -15.59 18.41
N PRO A 12 24.54 -14.37 17.89
CA PRO A 12 23.20 -14.00 17.43
C PRO A 12 22.79 -14.91 16.27
N VAL A 13 21.59 -15.51 16.35
CA VAL A 13 21.04 -16.34 15.30
C VAL A 13 20.81 -15.45 14.07
N THR A 14 21.62 -15.62 13.05
CA THR A 14 21.47 -14.88 11.78
C THR A 14 20.39 -15.58 10.96
N LEU A 15 19.33 -14.86 10.57
CA LEU A 15 18.22 -15.39 9.75
C LEU A 15 18.71 -16.10 8.46
N SER A 16 19.86 -15.69 7.94
CA SER A 16 20.50 -16.33 6.77
C SER A 16 21.00 -17.74 7.01
N ARG A 17 21.14 -18.18 8.26
CA ARG A 17 21.58 -19.54 8.62
C ARG A 17 20.42 -20.52 8.78
N LEU A 18 19.18 -20.04 8.85
CA LEU A 18 18.01 -20.91 8.96
C LEU A 18 17.85 -21.79 7.69
N ARG A 19 17.56 -23.05 7.89
CA ARG A 19 17.40 -24.07 6.82
C ARG A 19 16.20 -24.96 7.13
N ALA A 20 15.68 -25.62 6.11
CA ALA A 20 14.72 -26.71 6.30
C ALA A 20 15.28 -27.77 7.28
N GLY A 21 14.43 -28.23 8.20
CA GLY A 21 14.79 -29.15 9.26
C GLY A 21 15.28 -28.48 10.56
N THR A 22 15.58 -27.16 10.55
CA THR A 22 15.96 -26.44 11.78
C THR A 22 14.77 -26.40 12.74
N LEU A 23 15.03 -26.62 14.05
CA LEU A 23 14.03 -26.48 15.11
C LEU A 23 14.16 -25.10 15.73
N VAL A 24 13.06 -24.36 15.79
CA VAL A 24 12.96 -23.00 16.37
C VAL A 24 11.71 -22.96 17.26
N GLY A 25 11.88 -22.73 18.54
CA GLY A 25 10.75 -22.64 19.50
C GLY A 25 9.82 -23.86 19.51
N GLY A 26 10.35 -25.06 19.28
CA GLY A 26 9.53 -26.29 19.17
C GLY A 26 8.96 -26.56 17.78
N TYR A 27 9.09 -25.63 16.84
CA TYR A 27 8.61 -25.78 15.46
C TYR A 27 9.72 -26.18 14.53
N ARG A 28 9.47 -27.14 13.63
CA ARG A 28 10.42 -27.61 12.60
C ARG A 28 10.17 -26.85 11.32
N LEU A 29 11.15 -26.06 10.86
CA LEU A 29 11.09 -25.36 9.60
C LEU A 29 11.08 -26.34 8.41
N LEU A 30 10.17 -26.15 7.46
CA LEU A 30 10.03 -26.99 6.27
C LEU A 30 10.54 -26.29 5.01
N ARG A 31 9.91 -25.22 4.62
CA ARG A 31 10.28 -24.40 3.46
C ARG A 31 10.05 -22.92 3.74
N ARG A 32 10.85 -22.10 3.09
CA ARG A 32 10.69 -20.66 3.17
C ARG A 32 9.53 -20.23 2.28
N LEU A 33 8.57 -19.48 2.86
CA LEU A 33 7.43 -18.91 2.15
C LEU A 33 7.74 -17.51 1.59
N GLY A 34 8.50 -16.71 2.34
CA GLY A 34 8.84 -15.35 1.94
C GLY A 34 9.88 -14.69 2.83
N ALA A 35 10.32 -13.51 2.42
CA ALA A 35 11.16 -12.63 3.23
C ALA A 35 10.84 -11.18 2.92
N GLY A 36 10.94 -10.31 3.93
CA GLY A 36 10.70 -8.89 3.82
C GLY A 36 11.51 -8.10 4.86
N GLY A 37 11.27 -6.80 4.93
CA GLY A 37 11.97 -5.90 5.84
C GLY A 37 11.84 -6.24 7.33
N MET A 38 10.76 -6.95 7.72
CA MET A 38 10.50 -7.31 9.12
C MET A 38 11.06 -8.68 9.50
N GLY A 39 11.35 -9.56 8.54
CA GLY A 39 11.80 -10.91 8.85
C GLY A 39 11.61 -11.90 7.71
N VAL A 40 11.60 -13.17 8.07
CA VAL A 40 11.45 -14.31 7.14
C VAL A 40 10.28 -15.17 7.56
N VAL A 41 9.41 -15.52 6.60
CA VAL A 41 8.26 -16.40 6.83
C VAL A 41 8.60 -17.81 6.35
N TRP A 42 8.35 -18.79 7.22
CA TRP A 42 8.55 -20.20 6.96
C TRP A 42 7.25 -20.97 7.12
N GLU A 43 7.04 -21.97 6.29
CA GLU A 43 6.18 -23.08 6.65
C GLU A 43 6.91 -23.94 7.67
N ALA A 44 6.24 -24.26 8.76
CA ALA A 44 6.79 -25.07 9.84
C ALA A 44 5.76 -26.09 10.34
N THR A 45 6.21 -27.08 11.10
CA THR A 45 5.32 -28.01 11.81
C THR A 45 5.58 -27.96 13.31
N ASP A 46 4.52 -28.04 14.09
CA ASP A 46 4.61 -28.30 15.53
C ASP A 46 4.95 -29.76 15.84
N GLU A 47 5.08 -30.10 17.12
CA GLU A 47 5.33 -31.47 17.58
C GLU A 47 4.21 -32.47 17.22
N GLY A 48 2.98 -31.98 17.03
CA GLY A 48 1.82 -32.76 16.59
C GLY A 48 1.75 -32.98 15.08
N GLY A 49 2.67 -32.38 14.30
CA GLY A 49 2.69 -32.44 12.85
C GLY A 49 1.73 -31.46 12.18
N ARG A 50 1.17 -30.49 12.91
CA ARG A 50 0.33 -29.45 12.34
C ARG A 50 1.18 -28.44 11.58
N HIS A 51 0.80 -28.15 10.34
CA HIS A 51 1.43 -27.13 9.51
C HIS A 51 0.99 -25.73 9.93
N VAL A 52 1.94 -24.82 10.02
CA VAL A 52 1.76 -23.43 10.44
C VAL A 52 2.62 -22.49 9.59
N ALA A 53 2.27 -21.21 9.56
CA ALA A 53 3.15 -20.17 9.05
C ALA A 53 3.90 -19.54 10.23
N MET A 54 5.23 -19.50 10.16
CA MET A 54 6.12 -18.98 11.20
C MET A 54 6.87 -17.77 10.67
N LYS A 55 6.54 -16.58 11.17
CA LYS A 55 7.25 -15.33 10.87
C LYS A 55 8.31 -15.08 11.92
N ILE A 56 9.57 -15.21 11.52
CA ILE A 56 10.74 -14.96 12.36
C ILE A 56 11.21 -13.53 12.12
N LEU A 57 11.19 -12.69 13.16
CA LEU A 57 11.51 -11.28 13.05
C LEU A 57 13.01 -11.02 13.02
N HIS A 58 13.41 -9.92 12.37
CA HIS A 58 14.82 -9.47 12.37
C HIS A 58 15.30 -9.18 13.80
N PRO A 59 16.57 -9.52 14.13
CA PRO A 59 17.11 -9.31 15.46
C PRO A 59 17.04 -7.86 15.98
N GLN A 60 17.05 -6.88 15.07
CA GLN A 60 16.93 -5.46 15.43
C GLN A 60 15.55 -5.14 16.04
N ILE A 61 14.48 -5.71 15.49
CA ILE A 61 13.11 -5.58 16.02
C ILE A 61 13.00 -6.35 17.33
N ALA A 62 13.57 -7.55 17.37
CA ALA A 62 13.59 -8.41 18.55
C ALA A 62 14.37 -7.80 19.73
N ALA A 63 15.36 -6.94 19.48
CA ALA A 63 16.18 -6.31 20.51
C ALA A 63 15.48 -5.14 21.24
N ASP A 64 14.45 -4.52 20.63
CA ASP A 64 13.74 -3.41 21.27
C ASP A 64 12.65 -3.91 22.25
N PRO A 65 12.80 -3.65 23.58
CA PRO A 65 11.81 -4.06 24.57
C PRO A 65 10.44 -3.41 24.38
N THR A 66 10.38 -2.22 23.77
CA THR A 66 9.12 -1.51 23.51
C THR A 66 8.40 -2.16 22.35
N ALA A 67 9.10 -2.47 21.27
CA ALA A 67 8.56 -3.20 20.12
C ALA A 67 8.01 -4.57 20.55
N ARG A 68 8.73 -5.33 21.37
CA ARG A 68 8.27 -6.62 21.88
C ARG A 68 6.97 -6.51 22.69
N ARG A 69 6.88 -5.55 23.64
CA ARG A 69 5.66 -5.35 24.44
C ARG A 69 4.45 -4.95 23.57
N ARG A 70 4.69 -4.17 22.53
CA ARG A 70 3.63 -3.81 21.57
C ARG A 70 3.20 -5.03 20.75
N LEU A 71 4.17 -5.80 20.25
CA LEU A 71 3.92 -7.07 19.55
C LEU A 71 3.04 -8.01 20.40
N ASP A 72 3.40 -8.26 21.66
CA ASP A 72 2.63 -9.10 22.58
C ASP A 72 1.21 -8.59 22.77
N ARG A 73 1.06 -7.28 23.00
CA ARG A 73 -0.25 -6.67 23.21
C ARG A 73 -1.15 -6.78 22.00
N GLU A 74 -0.67 -6.37 20.83
CA GLU A 74 -1.47 -6.37 19.60
C GLU A 74 -1.80 -7.80 19.15
N ALA A 75 -0.84 -8.70 19.22
CA ALA A 75 -1.08 -10.09 18.90
C ALA A 75 -2.06 -10.75 19.88
N SER A 76 -2.04 -10.39 21.17
CA SER A 76 -3.02 -10.88 22.15
C SER A 76 -4.44 -10.37 21.84
N VAL A 77 -4.59 -9.18 21.26
CA VAL A 77 -5.88 -8.66 20.83
C VAL A 77 -6.32 -9.36 19.55
N LEU A 78 -5.43 -9.45 18.55
CA LEU A 78 -5.73 -10.12 17.27
C LEU A 78 -6.05 -11.61 17.46
N ALA A 79 -5.44 -12.30 18.43
CA ALA A 79 -5.76 -13.69 18.76
C ALA A 79 -7.23 -13.89 19.24
N ARG A 80 -7.96 -12.81 19.56
CA ARG A 80 -9.38 -12.86 19.93
C ARG A 80 -10.31 -12.72 18.73
N VAL A 81 -9.81 -12.24 17.57
CA VAL A 81 -10.59 -12.19 16.33
C VAL A 81 -10.99 -13.61 15.95
N ARG A 82 -12.28 -13.82 15.70
CA ARG A 82 -12.89 -15.11 15.35
C ARG A 82 -13.59 -14.99 14.01
N ASP A 83 -12.85 -14.58 12.99
CA ASP A 83 -13.34 -14.52 11.62
C ASP A 83 -12.49 -15.44 10.74
N THR A 84 -13.13 -16.23 9.89
CA THR A 84 -12.44 -17.19 9.00
C THR A 84 -11.63 -16.49 7.89
N ARG A 85 -11.90 -15.21 7.67
CA ARG A 85 -11.19 -14.34 6.70
C ARG A 85 -9.97 -13.65 7.32
N VAL A 86 -9.59 -14.00 8.54
CA VAL A 86 -8.41 -13.47 9.24
C VAL A 86 -7.58 -14.65 9.73
N ALA A 87 -6.33 -14.77 9.27
CA ALA A 87 -5.43 -15.82 9.72
C ALA A 87 -5.20 -15.73 11.23
N ARG A 88 -5.54 -16.80 11.95
CA ARG A 88 -5.44 -16.82 13.41
C ARG A 88 -3.99 -16.82 13.86
N ILE A 89 -3.67 -16.00 14.84
CA ILE A 89 -2.44 -16.15 15.61
C ILE A 89 -2.61 -17.36 16.54
N LEU A 90 -1.66 -18.29 16.44
CA LEU A 90 -1.64 -19.53 17.21
C LEU A 90 -0.70 -19.44 18.41
N ASP A 91 0.44 -18.76 18.23
CA ASP A 91 1.47 -18.62 19.25
C ASP A 91 2.38 -17.41 18.96
N ILE A 92 3.04 -16.90 19.99
CA ILE A 92 4.01 -15.81 19.90
C ILE A 92 5.12 -16.07 20.89
N GLU A 93 6.34 -15.97 20.42
CA GLU A 93 7.52 -16.01 21.28
C GLU A 93 8.27 -14.67 21.16
N THR A 94 8.33 -13.96 22.26
CA THR A 94 9.05 -12.70 22.36
C THR A 94 10.29 -12.88 23.21
N GLY A 95 11.24 -13.68 22.77
CA GLY A 95 12.42 -14.07 23.51
C GLY A 95 13.01 -12.99 24.45
N ASP A 96 13.65 -13.43 25.51
CA ASP A 96 14.21 -12.57 26.58
C ASP A 96 15.45 -11.73 26.17
N GLY A 97 15.82 -11.79 24.90
CA GLY A 97 16.95 -11.04 24.33
C GLY A 97 18.32 -11.70 24.48
N SER A 98 18.47 -12.76 25.26
CA SER A 98 19.78 -13.43 25.48
C SER A 98 20.10 -14.55 24.48
N GLN A 99 19.04 -15.19 23.93
CA GLN A 99 19.09 -16.10 22.79
C GLN A 99 17.85 -15.93 21.90
N GLY A 100 17.05 -14.88 22.15
CA GLY A 100 15.66 -14.81 21.78
C GLY A 100 15.46 -14.54 20.30
N ILE A 101 15.10 -15.57 19.56
CA ILE A 101 14.42 -15.40 18.29
C ILE A 101 12.99 -15.00 18.63
N THR A 102 12.58 -13.80 18.19
CA THR A 102 11.17 -13.40 18.24
C THR A 102 10.46 -13.91 17.00
N PHE A 103 9.34 -14.61 17.20
CA PHE A 103 8.53 -15.11 16.09
C PHE A 103 7.04 -15.07 16.41
N VAL A 104 6.26 -15.05 15.36
CA VAL A 104 4.79 -15.17 15.40
C VAL A 104 4.39 -16.40 14.61
N ILE A 105 3.53 -17.24 15.21
CA ILE A 105 2.95 -18.41 14.55
C ILE A 105 1.52 -18.09 14.18
N THR A 106 1.19 -18.28 12.92
CA THR A 106 -0.18 -18.14 12.42
C THR A 106 -0.66 -19.42 11.76
N GLU A 107 -1.95 -19.49 11.58
CA GLU A 107 -2.56 -20.49 10.71
C GLU A 107 -1.93 -20.42 9.31
N LEU A 108 -1.60 -21.56 8.73
CA LEU A 108 -1.16 -21.66 7.35
C LEU A 108 -2.40 -21.66 6.46
N ILE A 109 -2.52 -20.63 5.64
CA ILE A 109 -3.61 -20.53 4.67
C ILE A 109 -3.13 -21.14 3.35
N GLU A 110 -3.92 -22.07 2.82
CA GLU A 110 -3.66 -22.67 1.51
C GLU A 110 -4.24 -21.80 0.40
N GLY A 111 -3.47 -21.58 -0.66
CA GLY A 111 -3.81 -20.76 -1.83
C GLY A 111 -2.69 -19.80 -2.21
N PRO A 112 -2.82 -19.10 -3.34
CA PRO A 112 -1.91 -18.05 -3.73
C PRO A 112 -2.18 -16.76 -2.93
N THR A 113 -1.23 -15.83 -2.92
CA THR A 113 -1.51 -14.45 -2.56
C THR A 113 -2.21 -13.75 -3.72
N LEU A 114 -3.01 -12.73 -3.44
CA LEU A 114 -3.63 -11.90 -4.48
C LEU A 114 -2.59 -11.29 -5.42
N GLN A 115 -1.42 -10.92 -4.90
CA GLN A 115 -0.31 -10.46 -5.73
C GLN A 115 0.14 -11.54 -6.71
N HIS A 116 0.33 -12.77 -6.24
CA HIS A 116 0.74 -13.89 -7.09
C HIS A 116 -0.30 -14.20 -8.17
N GLU A 117 -1.59 -14.17 -7.80
CA GLU A 117 -2.71 -14.40 -8.72
C GLU A 117 -2.68 -13.39 -9.86
N VAL A 118 -2.69 -12.11 -9.54
CA VAL A 118 -2.68 -11.04 -10.55
C VAL A 118 -1.43 -11.07 -11.44
N GLU A 119 -0.26 -11.36 -10.86
CA GLU A 119 1.01 -11.41 -11.61
C GLU A 119 1.11 -12.61 -12.57
N HIS A 120 0.41 -13.73 -12.30
CA HIS A 120 0.55 -14.98 -13.08
C HIS A 120 -0.69 -15.33 -13.89
N GLU A 121 -1.89 -15.09 -13.36
CA GLU A 121 -3.15 -15.39 -14.05
C GLU A 121 -3.71 -14.14 -14.77
N GLY A 122 -3.30 -12.94 -14.36
CA GLY A 122 -3.73 -11.67 -14.94
C GLY A 122 -4.62 -10.85 -14.02
N VAL A 123 -4.97 -9.65 -14.49
CA VAL A 123 -5.90 -8.76 -13.79
C VAL A 123 -7.33 -9.27 -13.90
N TYR A 124 -8.19 -8.87 -12.99
CA TYR A 124 -9.63 -9.17 -13.06
C TYR A 124 -10.28 -8.31 -14.14
N ASP A 125 -10.81 -8.98 -15.16
CA ASP A 125 -11.53 -8.34 -16.26
C ASP A 125 -12.93 -7.91 -15.81
N LEU A 126 -13.31 -6.66 -16.07
CA LEU A 126 -14.58 -6.09 -15.61
C LEU A 126 -15.80 -6.68 -16.30
N THR A 127 -15.62 -7.49 -17.37
CA THR A 127 -16.73 -8.14 -18.08
C THR A 127 -16.89 -9.61 -17.70
N THR A 128 -15.79 -10.31 -17.46
CA THR A 128 -15.80 -11.75 -17.16
C THR A 128 -15.68 -12.04 -15.66
N ASP A 129 -14.91 -11.23 -14.92
CA ASP A 129 -14.57 -11.46 -13.53
C ASP A 129 -15.21 -10.44 -12.56
N ALA A 130 -16.15 -9.61 -13.07
CA ALA A 130 -16.78 -8.54 -12.29
C ALA A 130 -17.41 -9.04 -10.98
N ARG A 131 -18.03 -10.23 -11.00
CA ARG A 131 -18.60 -10.84 -9.79
C ARG A 131 -17.52 -11.30 -8.81
N ASP A 132 -16.47 -11.93 -9.31
CA ASP A 132 -15.36 -12.38 -8.46
C ASP A 132 -14.61 -11.18 -7.84
N LEU A 133 -14.54 -10.06 -8.57
CA LEU A 133 -14.01 -8.79 -8.06
C LEU A 133 -14.89 -8.21 -6.94
N ALA A 134 -16.21 -8.20 -7.12
CA ALA A 134 -17.16 -7.74 -6.10
C ALA A 134 -17.08 -8.64 -4.86
N ASP A 135 -17.07 -9.97 -5.02
CA ASP A 135 -16.95 -10.94 -3.92
C ASP A 135 -15.61 -10.76 -3.17
N LEU A 136 -14.51 -10.51 -3.88
CA LEU A 136 -13.21 -10.18 -3.29
C LEU A 136 -13.30 -8.88 -2.47
N ALA A 137 -13.91 -7.84 -3.02
CA ALA A 137 -14.06 -6.55 -2.36
C ALA A 137 -14.89 -6.66 -1.07
N HIS A 138 -16.06 -7.33 -1.14
CA HIS A 138 -16.87 -7.61 0.03
C HIS A 138 -16.11 -8.41 1.09
N GLY A 139 -15.41 -9.46 0.67
CA GLY A 139 -14.60 -10.28 1.59
C GLY A 139 -13.51 -9.48 2.30
N LEU A 140 -12.83 -8.57 1.60
CA LEU A 140 -11.80 -7.69 2.18
C LEU A 140 -12.40 -6.68 3.16
N VAL A 141 -13.47 -5.99 2.76
CA VAL A 141 -14.15 -5.00 3.60
C VAL A 141 -14.70 -5.65 4.88
N ASP A 142 -15.34 -6.80 4.76
CA ASP A 142 -15.85 -7.52 5.94
C ASP A 142 -14.74 -8.01 6.86
N SER A 143 -13.62 -8.48 6.30
CA SER A 143 -12.44 -8.89 7.07
C SER A 143 -11.87 -7.71 7.88
N LEU A 144 -11.74 -6.56 7.26
CA LEU A 144 -11.25 -5.34 7.92
C LEU A 144 -12.24 -4.87 9.00
N ARG A 145 -13.55 -4.93 8.74
CA ARG A 145 -14.58 -4.61 9.76
C ARG A 145 -14.45 -5.50 10.99
N ALA A 146 -14.25 -6.81 10.79
CA ALA A 146 -14.07 -7.75 11.91
C ALA A 146 -12.81 -7.41 12.72
N VAL A 147 -11.72 -7.04 12.06
CA VAL A 147 -10.47 -6.63 12.69
C VAL A 147 -10.63 -5.31 13.45
N HIS A 148 -11.24 -4.31 12.84
CA HIS A 148 -11.48 -2.99 13.45
C HIS A 148 -12.44 -3.09 14.66
N ALA A 149 -13.48 -3.95 14.57
CA ALA A 149 -14.38 -4.21 15.69
C ALA A 149 -13.66 -4.82 16.92
N ALA A 150 -12.54 -5.51 16.71
CA ALA A 150 -11.69 -6.01 17.79
C ALA A 150 -10.69 -4.94 18.31
N GLY A 151 -10.68 -3.73 17.74
CA GLY A 151 -9.77 -2.65 18.10
C GLY A 151 -8.37 -2.81 17.51
N VAL A 152 -8.23 -3.58 16.43
CA VAL A 152 -6.96 -3.77 15.70
C VAL A 152 -7.03 -3.04 14.38
N ILE A 153 -5.91 -2.51 13.91
CA ILE A 153 -5.69 -1.93 12.59
C ILE A 153 -4.64 -2.78 11.89
N HIS A 154 -4.83 -3.11 10.61
CA HIS A 154 -3.93 -3.99 9.85
C HIS A 154 -2.59 -3.31 9.54
N ARG A 155 -2.60 -2.04 9.12
CA ARG A 155 -1.47 -1.13 8.85
C ARG A 155 -0.52 -1.51 7.70
N ASP A 156 -0.52 -2.74 7.24
CA ASP A 156 0.32 -3.23 6.13
C ASP A 156 -0.52 -4.01 5.10
N LEU A 157 -1.74 -3.52 4.82
CA LEU A 157 -2.58 -4.15 3.82
C LEU A 157 -1.99 -3.88 2.43
N LYS A 158 -1.79 -4.97 1.68
CA LYS A 158 -1.26 -4.98 0.32
C LYS A 158 -1.57 -6.33 -0.34
N PRO A 159 -1.48 -6.47 -1.66
CA PRO A 159 -1.85 -7.71 -2.34
C PRO A 159 -1.09 -8.97 -1.87
N SER A 160 0.16 -8.83 -1.42
CA SER A 160 0.93 -9.95 -0.86
C SER A 160 0.49 -10.38 0.54
N ASN A 161 -0.34 -9.58 1.23
CA ASN A 161 -0.88 -9.88 2.55
C ASN A 161 -2.36 -10.31 2.51
N VAL A 162 -2.88 -10.59 1.31
CA VAL A 162 -4.20 -11.18 1.06
C VAL A 162 -3.99 -12.55 0.42
N MET A 163 -4.41 -13.62 1.11
CA MET A 163 -4.44 -14.98 0.55
C MET A 163 -5.79 -15.25 -0.08
N LEU A 164 -5.81 -15.89 -1.24
CA LEU A 164 -7.03 -16.39 -1.87
C LEU A 164 -7.30 -17.82 -1.39
N GLY A 165 -8.00 -17.93 -0.27
CA GLY A 165 -8.37 -19.21 0.32
C GLY A 165 -9.62 -19.82 -0.31
N ALA A 166 -9.95 -21.06 0.04
CA ALA A 166 -11.10 -21.78 -0.53
C ALA A 166 -12.47 -21.12 -0.24
N GLN A 167 -12.54 -20.21 0.73
CA GLN A 167 -13.79 -19.51 1.13
C GLN A 167 -13.71 -17.98 0.87
N GLY A 168 -12.79 -17.54 0.02
CA GLY A 168 -12.56 -16.14 -0.30
C GLY A 168 -11.26 -15.58 0.29
N PRO A 169 -11.09 -14.24 0.30
CA PRO A 169 -9.86 -13.61 0.75
C PRO A 169 -9.64 -13.78 2.25
N VAL A 170 -8.39 -14.01 2.63
CA VAL A 170 -7.95 -14.14 4.03
C VAL A 170 -6.80 -13.16 4.28
N LEU A 171 -6.97 -12.27 5.25
CA LEU A 171 -5.93 -11.34 5.66
C LEU A 171 -4.85 -12.06 6.47
N ILE A 172 -3.60 -11.81 6.09
CA ILE A 172 -2.41 -12.33 6.76
C ILE A 172 -1.46 -11.18 7.11
N ASP A 173 -0.47 -11.46 7.95
CA ASP A 173 0.68 -10.58 8.18
C ASP A 173 0.32 -9.16 8.63
N PHE A 174 -0.47 -9.02 9.69
CA PHE A 174 -0.74 -7.72 10.32
C PHE A 174 0.55 -6.98 10.65
N GLY A 175 0.56 -5.67 10.42
CA GLY A 175 1.71 -4.80 10.67
C GLY A 175 2.09 -4.61 12.14
N ILE A 176 1.92 -5.66 12.96
CA ILE A 176 2.17 -5.66 14.41
C ILE A 176 3.63 -5.27 14.73
N ALA A 177 4.57 -5.57 13.84
CA ALA A 177 5.98 -5.21 14.00
C ALA A 177 6.31 -3.82 13.46
N GLN A 178 5.41 -3.16 12.70
CA GLN A 178 5.64 -1.81 12.16
C GLN A 178 5.52 -0.71 13.22
N VAL A 179 4.88 -1.01 14.34
CA VAL A 179 4.67 -0.06 15.45
C VAL A 179 5.98 0.37 16.12
N ALA A 180 7.08 -0.32 15.86
CA ALA A 180 8.37 -0.02 16.46
C ALA A 180 9.15 1.07 15.72
N ASP A 181 8.99 1.12 14.41
CA ASP A 181 9.60 2.15 13.59
C ASP A 181 8.47 2.79 12.78
N ASP A 182 7.87 3.85 13.34
CA ASP A 182 7.06 4.77 12.57
C ASP A 182 7.57 4.85 11.13
N VAL A 183 6.68 5.16 10.18
CA VAL A 183 7.02 5.58 8.81
C VAL A 183 7.98 6.80 8.84
N ARG A 184 8.86 6.85 9.82
CA ARG A 184 10.01 7.74 9.80
C ARG A 184 10.90 7.21 8.69
N LEU A 185 11.07 8.05 7.67
CA LEU A 185 12.28 7.96 6.87
C LEU A 185 13.39 7.53 7.83
N THR A 186 13.78 6.27 7.78
CA THR A 186 14.90 5.83 8.61
C THR A 186 16.01 6.82 8.33
N GLN A 187 16.84 7.12 9.33
CA GLN A 187 18.03 8.00 9.16
C GLN A 187 18.90 7.56 7.97
N THR A 188 18.63 6.38 7.39
CA THR A 188 19.26 5.81 6.21
C THR A 188 18.52 6.09 4.90
N GLY A 189 17.37 6.80 4.92
CA GLY A 189 16.59 7.11 3.72
C GLY A 189 15.86 5.90 3.10
N GLN A 190 15.72 4.80 3.84
CA GLN A 190 14.92 3.65 3.43
C GLN A 190 13.51 3.75 4.01
N VAL A 191 12.52 3.64 3.15
CA VAL A 191 11.10 3.54 3.54
C VAL A 191 10.79 2.09 3.83
N THR A 192 10.32 1.80 5.05
CA THR A 192 9.84 0.47 5.40
C THR A 192 8.37 0.36 4.96
N GLY A 193 8.04 -0.57 4.09
CA GLY A 193 6.70 -0.78 3.55
C GLY A 193 6.67 -0.70 2.01
N THR A 194 5.49 -0.85 1.43
CA THR A 194 5.24 -0.66 -0.01
C THR A 194 4.63 0.73 -0.20
N PRO A 195 5.40 1.74 -0.66
CA PRO A 195 5.03 3.15 -0.55
C PRO A 195 3.66 3.51 -1.11
N GLY A 196 3.20 2.81 -2.15
CA GLY A 196 1.94 3.12 -2.83
C GLY A 196 0.66 2.70 -2.08
N PHE A 197 0.77 2.02 -0.92
CA PHE A 197 -0.39 1.61 -0.10
C PHE A 197 -0.47 2.40 1.22
N ILE A 198 0.43 3.34 1.44
CA ILE A 198 0.52 4.15 2.65
C ILE A 198 -0.13 5.49 2.39
N PRO A 199 -1.19 5.89 3.14
CA PRO A 199 -1.86 7.16 2.95
C PRO A 199 -1.03 8.34 3.47
N PRO A 200 -1.32 9.59 3.02
CA PRO A 200 -0.58 10.79 3.39
C PRO A 200 -0.43 10.99 4.90
N GLU A 201 -1.51 10.81 5.67
CA GLU A 201 -1.52 10.99 7.12
C GLU A 201 -0.51 10.08 7.84
N MET A 202 -0.30 8.86 7.32
CA MET A 202 0.72 7.95 7.85
C MET A 202 2.14 8.41 7.48
N LEU A 203 2.32 9.02 6.30
CA LEU A 203 3.59 9.60 5.88
C LEU A 203 3.95 10.84 6.72
N ASP A 204 2.94 11.57 7.19
CA ASP A 204 3.07 12.73 8.08
C ASP A 204 3.27 12.33 9.55
N GLY A 205 3.17 11.03 9.86
CA GLY A 205 3.44 10.47 11.19
C GLY A 205 2.25 10.58 12.13
N GLU A 206 1.02 10.64 11.59
CA GLU A 206 -0.19 10.60 12.40
C GLU A 206 -0.42 9.21 13.00
N GLU A 207 -1.17 9.16 14.10
CA GLU A 207 -1.55 7.88 14.71
C GLU A 207 -2.53 7.13 13.79
N PRO A 208 -2.27 5.84 13.49
CA PRO A 208 -3.10 5.09 12.58
C PRO A 208 -4.51 4.86 13.14
N ASN A 209 -5.49 5.06 12.30
CA ASN A 209 -6.90 4.73 12.54
C ASN A 209 -7.42 3.76 11.44
N ALA A 210 -8.71 3.46 11.42
CA ALA A 210 -9.30 2.55 10.44
C ALA A 210 -9.17 3.04 8.98
N ASP A 211 -9.08 4.36 8.75
CA ASP A 211 -9.02 4.96 7.42
C ASP A 211 -7.75 4.57 6.67
N VAL A 212 -6.67 4.28 7.41
CA VAL A 212 -5.41 3.77 6.84
C VAL A 212 -5.64 2.45 6.09
N ASP A 213 -6.41 1.54 6.69
CA ASP A 213 -6.72 0.25 6.08
C ASP A 213 -7.73 0.38 4.93
N TRP A 214 -8.69 1.32 5.02
CA TRP A 214 -9.64 1.59 3.93
C TRP A 214 -8.94 2.15 2.68
N TYR A 215 -8.00 3.08 2.87
CA TYR A 215 -7.15 3.58 1.79
C TYR A 215 -6.33 2.45 1.14
N ALA A 216 -5.68 1.63 1.96
CA ALA A 216 -4.90 0.50 1.46
C ALA A 216 -5.79 -0.54 0.76
N CYS A 217 -7.03 -0.79 1.24
CA CYS A 217 -8.00 -1.66 0.61
C CYS A 217 -8.39 -1.18 -0.79
N ALA A 218 -8.69 0.12 -0.95
CA ALA A 218 -8.94 0.71 -2.26
C ALA A 218 -7.73 0.53 -3.19
N GLY A 219 -6.51 0.72 -2.68
CA GLY A 219 -5.29 0.46 -3.42
C GLY A 219 -5.10 -1.00 -3.84
N VAL A 220 -5.46 -1.96 -2.97
CA VAL A 220 -5.44 -3.40 -3.29
C VAL A 220 -6.44 -3.72 -4.41
N LEU A 221 -7.66 -3.20 -4.34
CA LEU A 221 -8.68 -3.40 -5.36
C LEU A 221 -8.28 -2.75 -6.69
N LEU A 222 -7.69 -1.54 -6.67
CA LEU A 222 -7.13 -0.92 -7.88
C LEU A 222 -6.04 -1.78 -8.51
N PHE A 223 -5.12 -2.33 -7.70
CA PHE A 223 -4.11 -3.27 -8.19
C PHE A 223 -4.73 -4.50 -8.85
N THR A 224 -5.82 -5.00 -8.31
CA THR A 224 -6.51 -6.20 -8.82
C THR A 224 -7.02 -6.01 -10.26
N VAL A 225 -7.49 -4.80 -10.59
CA VAL A 225 -8.02 -4.49 -11.93
C VAL A 225 -6.99 -3.91 -12.89
N THR A 226 -5.87 -3.36 -12.38
CA THR A 226 -4.85 -2.73 -13.23
C THR A 226 -3.53 -3.51 -13.32
N GLY A 227 -3.23 -4.36 -12.34
CA GLY A 227 -1.92 -4.98 -12.17
C GLY A 227 -0.81 -4.00 -11.78
N LEU A 228 -1.14 -2.73 -11.55
CA LEU A 228 -0.19 -1.66 -11.26
C LEU A 228 -0.21 -1.29 -9.78
N ALA A 229 0.95 -0.94 -9.23
CA ALA A 229 0.97 -0.35 -7.90
C ALA A 229 0.17 0.96 -7.90
N PRO A 230 -0.70 1.24 -6.91
CA PRO A 230 -1.67 2.34 -6.94
C PRO A 230 -1.10 3.73 -7.24
N PHE A 231 0.15 3.96 -6.89
CA PHE A 231 0.87 5.22 -7.19
C PHE A 231 2.18 4.96 -7.95
N GLY A 232 2.22 3.84 -8.68
CA GLY A 232 3.36 3.43 -9.48
C GLY A 232 4.53 2.91 -8.66
N SER A 233 5.65 2.71 -9.32
CA SER A 233 6.88 2.17 -8.75
C SER A 233 8.07 3.12 -8.96
N GLY A 234 9.21 2.81 -8.35
CA GLY A 234 10.46 3.56 -8.50
C GLY A 234 10.92 4.26 -7.23
N ALA A 235 11.55 5.43 -7.38
CA ALA A 235 12.04 6.18 -6.22
C ALA A 235 10.87 6.61 -5.31
N TRP A 236 10.98 6.35 -4.01
CA TRP A 236 9.92 6.64 -3.03
C TRP A 236 9.45 8.10 -3.06
N GLN A 237 10.34 9.06 -3.35
CA GLN A 237 9.98 10.48 -3.47
C GLN A 237 8.98 10.75 -4.61
N VAL A 238 9.07 9.99 -5.70
CA VAL A 238 8.15 10.10 -6.82
C VAL A 238 6.80 9.52 -6.46
N VAL A 239 6.80 8.34 -5.82
CA VAL A 239 5.58 7.70 -5.33
C VAL A 239 4.87 8.59 -4.32
N PHE A 240 5.57 9.11 -3.31
CA PHE A 240 5.00 10.00 -2.29
C PHE A 240 4.38 11.27 -2.90
N ARG A 241 5.08 11.89 -3.88
CA ARG A 241 4.52 13.06 -4.57
C ARG A 241 3.18 12.73 -5.24
N ARG A 242 3.00 11.54 -5.83
CA ARG A 242 1.74 11.10 -6.43
C ARG A 242 0.68 10.82 -5.35
N VAL A 243 1.06 10.22 -4.22
CA VAL A 243 0.19 10.01 -3.06
C VAL A 243 -0.36 11.35 -2.56
N TYR A 244 0.49 12.35 -2.31
CA TYR A 244 0.05 13.68 -1.87
C TYR A 244 -0.73 14.46 -2.94
N ALA A 245 -0.51 14.16 -4.21
CA ALA A 245 -1.25 14.78 -5.31
C ALA A 245 -2.59 14.07 -5.59
N GLY A 246 -2.87 12.91 -4.96
CA GLY A 246 -4.07 12.13 -5.23
C GLY A 246 -4.15 11.66 -6.68
N THR A 247 -3.01 11.32 -7.31
CA THR A 247 -2.94 10.90 -8.71
C THR A 247 -2.59 9.41 -8.80
N PRO A 248 -3.56 8.49 -8.61
CA PRO A 248 -3.32 7.07 -8.70
C PRO A 248 -2.94 6.65 -10.13
N GLU A 249 -2.28 5.51 -10.27
CA GLU A 249 -1.91 4.90 -11.54
C GLU A 249 -3.08 4.03 -12.03
N LEU A 250 -3.94 4.58 -12.85
CA LEU A 250 -5.18 3.94 -13.29
C LEU A 250 -5.00 3.03 -14.53
N GLY A 251 -3.82 3.04 -15.15
CA GLY A 251 -3.59 2.26 -16.39
C GLY A 251 -4.57 2.65 -17.48
N ASN A 252 -5.26 1.66 -18.06
CA ASN A 252 -6.26 1.89 -19.09
C ASN A 252 -7.68 2.07 -18.51
N LEU A 253 -7.84 2.03 -17.19
CA LEU A 253 -9.15 2.03 -16.54
C LEU A 253 -9.98 3.28 -16.87
N GLU A 254 -9.33 4.45 -17.07
CA GLU A 254 -10.01 5.68 -17.48
C GLU A 254 -10.72 5.55 -18.84
N GLU A 255 -10.15 4.73 -19.76
CA GLU A 255 -10.74 4.48 -21.08
C GLU A 255 -11.75 3.33 -21.05
N GLU A 256 -11.49 2.28 -20.24
CA GLU A 256 -12.30 1.07 -20.15
C GLU A 256 -13.55 1.27 -19.29
N ASN A 257 -13.40 1.92 -18.15
CA ASN A 257 -14.50 2.23 -17.22
C ASN A 257 -14.24 3.54 -16.45
N PRO A 258 -14.62 4.70 -17.02
CA PRO A 258 -14.40 6.02 -16.38
C PRO A 258 -15.04 6.15 -15.00
N ALA A 259 -16.21 5.53 -14.78
CA ALA A 259 -16.90 5.57 -13.51
C ALA A 259 -16.08 4.90 -12.39
N LEU A 260 -15.56 3.70 -12.66
CA LEU A 260 -14.73 2.99 -11.70
C LEU A 260 -13.38 3.70 -11.47
N ALA A 261 -12.78 4.28 -12.52
CA ALA A 261 -11.57 5.10 -12.41
C ALA A 261 -11.79 6.29 -11.47
N ARG A 262 -12.93 6.97 -11.61
CA ARG A 262 -13.34 8.08 -10.74
C ARG A 262 -13.59 7.63 -9.31
N ALA A 263 -14.22 6.47 -9.11
CA ALA A 263 -14.44 5.90 -7.78
C ALA A 263 -13.12 5.58 -7.07
N PHE A 264 -12.15 4.97 -7.76
CA PHE A 264 -10.82 4.72 -7.18
C PHE A 264 -10.05 6.00 -6.88
N THR A 265 -10.11 7.00 -7.77
CA THR A 265 -9.48 8.30 -7.52
C THR A 265 -10.05 8.95 -6.26
N ALA A 266 -11.37 8.90 -6.08
CA ALA A 266 -12.04 9.41 -4.89
C ALA A 266 -11.70 8.58 -3.62
N ALA A 267 -11.64 7.24 -3.72
CA ALA A 267 -11.28 6.39 -2.58
C ALA A 267 -9.81 6.56 -2.14
N LEU A 268 -8.95 7.00 -3.06
CA LEU A 268 -7.52 7.26 -2.83
C LEU A 268 -7.20 8.77 -2.72
N ALA A 269 -8.20 9.61 -2.43
CA ALA A 269 -7.99 11.04 -2.21
C ALA A 269 -7.02 11.29 -1.04
N PRO A 270 -6.18 12.33 -1.13
CA PRO A 270 -5.18 12.64 -0.09
C PRO A 270 -5.82 12.92 1.26
N GLU A 271 -6.85 13.77 1.29
CA GLU A 271 -7.57 14.15 2.50
C GLU A 271 -8.57 13.06 2.89
N ALA A 272 -8.43 12.49 4.09
CA ALA A 272 -9.24 11.37 4.56
C ALA A 272 -10.76 11.66 4.55
N GLU A 273 -11.14 12.89 4.89
CA GLU A 273 -12.54 13.32 4.89
C GLU A 273 -13.19 13.42 3.50
N ASN A 274 -12.39 13.49 2.43
CA ASN A 274 -12.85 13.54 1.05
C ASN A 274 -12.90 12.18 0.37
N ARG A 275 -12.43 11.13 1.06
CA ARG A 275 -12.38 9.77 0.47
C ARG A 275 -13.77 9.18 0.30
N LEU A 276 -13.98 8.56 -0.85
CA LEU A 276 -15.10 7.65 -1.02
C LEU A 276 -14.95 6.51 -0.01
N ASN A 277 -15.96 6.32 0.83
CA ASN A 277 -15.92 5.29 1.87
C ASN A 277 -16.02 3.87 1.27
N PRO A 278 -15.65 2.81 2.01
CA PRO A 278 -15.64 1.46 1.48
C PRO A 278 -17.02 0.96 1.01
N ASP A 279 -18.11 1.36 1.66
CA ASP A 279 -19.46 0.99 1.20
C ASP A 279 -19.80 1.60 -0.15
N GLY A 280 -19.38 2.84 -0.40
CA GLY A 280 -19.57 3.49 -1.69
C GLY A 280 -18.76 2.81 -2.80
N LEU A 281 -17.54 2.37 -2.52
CA LEU A 281 -16.75 1.61 -3.50
C LEU A 281 -17.38 0.23 -3.78
N LEU A 282 -17.90 -0.47 -2.76
CA LEU A 282 -18.65 -1.71 -2.94
C LEU A 282 -19.88 -1.51 -3.82
N GLU A 283 -20.63 -0.43 -3.61
CA GLU A 283 -21.83 -0.12 -4.40
C GLU A 283 -21.52 0.06 -5.89
N VAL A 284 -20.40 0.70 -6.23
CA VAL A 284 -19.93 0.82 -7.62
C VAL A 284 -19.56 -0.55 -8.22
N LEU A 285 -18.84 -1.38 -7.45
CA LEU A 285 -18.45 -2.72 -7.89
C LEU A 285 -19.64 -3.66 -8.02
N ASP A 286 -20.64 -3.57 -7.15
CA ASP A 286 -21.87 -4.36 -7.22
C ASP A 286 -22.68 -4.01 -8.48
N GLU A 287 -22.81 -2.71 -8.81
CA GLU A 287 -23.47 -2.29 -10.05
C GLU A 287 -22.75 -2.87 -11.28
N ILE A 288 -21.41 -2.89 -11.29
CA ILE A 288 -20.63 -3.51 -12.38
C ILE A 288 -20.85 -5.03 -12.41
N ALA A 289 -20.87 -5.70 -11.26
CA ALA A 289 -21.12 -7.14 -11.15
C ALA A 289 -22.53 -7.55 -11.62
N GLU A 290 -23.50 -6.63 -11.56
CA GLU A 290 -24.85 -6.78 -12.07
C GLU A 290 -24.97 -6.46 -13.58
N GLY A 291 -23.88 -6.07 -14.24
CA GLY A 291 -23.81 -5.77 -15.67
C GLY A 291 -23.97 -4.28 -16.01
N GLY A 292 -23.95 -3.41 -15.01
CA GLY A 292 -23.88 -1.96 -15.18
C GLY A 292 -22.44 -1.47 -15.42
N THR A 293 -22.27 -0.15 -15.43
CA THR A 293 -20.96 0.49 -15.57
C THR A 293 -20.44 1.08 -14.26
N GLY A 294 -21.24 1.09 -13.20
CA GLY A 294 -20.95 1.79 -11.95
C GLY A 294 -21.27 3.30 -12.00
N GLN A 295 -21.77 3.80 -13.14
CA GLN A 295 -22.01 5.24 -13.33
C GLN A 295 -23.13 5.78 -12.43
N GLU A 296 -24.22 5.01 -12.24
CA GLU A 296 -25.34 5.44 -11.39
C GLU A 296 -24.90 5.57 -9.93
N ALA A 297 -24.10 4.62 -9.44
CA ALA A 297 -23.55 4.68 -8.09
C ALA A 297 -22.59 5.86 -7.94
N VAL A 298 -21.68 6.06 -8.89
CA VAL A 298 -20.71 7.18 -8.87
C VAL A 298 -21.42 8.53 -8.90
N ASP A 299 -22.41 8.72 -9.76
CA ASP A 299 -23.17 10.00 -9.85
C ASP A 299 -23.96 10.31 -8.57
N ARG A 300 -24.47 9.27 -7.93
CA ARG A 300 -25.17 9.42 -6.64
C ARG A 300 -24.19 9.76 -5.50
N LEU A 301 -23.01 9.17 -5.48
CA LEU A 301 -22.04 9.28 -4.39
C LEU A 301 -21.14 10.50 -4.51
N LEU A 302 -20.70 10.82 -5.73
CA LEU A 302 -19.72 11.87 -6.03
C LEU A 302 -20.32 13.06 -6.79
N GLY A 303 -21.59 12.97 -7.22
CA GLY A 303 -22.25 13.93 -8.11
C GLY A 303 -21.88 13.66 -9.58
N PRO A 304 -22.62 14.23 -10.54
CA PRO A 304 -22.29 14.12 -11.95
C PRO A 304 -20.93 14.79 -12.23
N GLU A 305 -20.22 14.32 -13.25
CA GLU A 305 -19.07 15.09 -13.73
C GLU A 305 -19.53 16.47 -14.17
N ASP A 306 -18.92 17.53 -13.65
CA ASP A 306 -19.07 18.88 -14.20
C ASP A 306 -18.54 18.81 -15.65
N GLU A 307 -19.46 18.71 -16.61
CA GLU A 307 -19.15 19.02 -17.99
C GLU A 307 -18.66 20.49 -17.97
N GLY A 308 -17.32 20.65 -17.92
CA GLY A 308 -16.71 21.98 -17.98
C GLY A 308 -17.29 22.75 -19.15
N PRO A 309 -17.42 24.09 -19.09
CA PRO A 309 -18.20 24.86 -20.04
C PRO A 309 -17.83 24.47 -21.46
N GLU A 310 -18.84 23.98 -22.20
CA GLU A 310 -18.72 23.69 -23.64
C GLU A 310 -18.07 24.88 -24.34
N PHE A 311 -16.87 24.66 -24.90
CA PHE A 311 -16.15 25.64 -25.74
C PHE A 311 -16.87 25.93 -27.07
N SER A 312 -18.21 25.85 -27.13
CA SER A 312 -18.99 25.96 -28.35
C SER A 312 -19.56 27.35 -28.64
N GLU A 313 -19.35 28.38 -27.82
CA GLU A 313 -19.92 29.73 -28.09
C GLU A 313 -18.93 30.87 -28.32
N LEU A 314 -17.62 30.66 -28.39
CA LEU A 314 -16.66 31.73 -28.60
C LEU A 314 -16.19 31.91 -30.07
N GLU A 315 -16.70 31.13 -31.04
CA GLU A 315 -16.29 31.26 -32.46
C GLU A 315 -17.30 31.94 -33.37
N ARG A 316 -18.38 32.55 -32.86
CA ARG A 316 -19.35 33.25 -33.74
C ARG A 316 -19.43 34.76 -33.54
N SER A 317 -18.40 35.37 -33.03
CA SER A 317 -18.36 36.86 -32.98
C SER A 317 -17.10 37.39 -33.67
N THR A 318 -16.85 36.98 -34.91
CA THR A 318 -15.97 37.73 -35.80
C THR A 318 -16.73 38.90 -36.41
N SER A 319 -16.87 39.96 -35.61
CA SER A 319 -17.26 41.27 -36.13
C SER A 319 -16.08 41.87 -36.85
N THR A 320 -16.27 42.07 -38.12
CA THR A 320 -15.48 42.77 -39.11
C THR A 320 -14.81 44.05 -38.58
N PHE A 321 -13.49 44.04 -38.38
CA PHE A 321 -12.72 45.26 -38.13
C PHE A 321 -12.09 45.70 -39.43
N VAL A 322 -12.57 46.82 -39.98
CA VAL A 322 -12.00 47.53 -41.14
C VAL A 322 -10.91 48.47 -40.63
N PRO A 323 -9.69 48.45 -41.19
CA PRO A 323 -8.65 49.40 -40.77
C PRO A 323 -8.83 50.74 -41.49
N GLY A 324 -9.11 51.78 -40.72
CA GLY A 324 -9.04 53.17 -41.20
C GLY A 324 -7.61 53.73 -41.13
N TYR A 325 -7.11 54.19 -42.26
CA TYR A 325 -5.87 54.95 -42.39
C TYR A 325 -6.00 56.35 -41.76
N GLY A 326 -5.03 56.76 -40.91
CA GLY A 326 -4.94 58.10 -40.35
C GLY A 326 -3.53 58.45 -39.87
N SER A 327 -2.82 59.15 -40.67
CA SER A 327 -1.58 59.91 -40.62
C SER A 327 -0.91 60.26 -39.29
N ALA A 328 0.42 60.14 -39.29
CA ALA A 328 1.38 60.71 -38.33
C ALA A 328 1.43 62.24 -38.47
N PRO A 329 2.06 63.07 -37.54
CA PRO A 329 3.51 63.09 -37.35
C PRO A 329 4.03 63.51 -35.93
N GLY A 330 5.33 63.34 -35.71
CA GLY A 330 6.12 64.17 -34.79
C GLY A 330 7.03 63.47 -33.80
N SER A 331 8.28 63.21 -34.19
CA SER A 331 9.46 63.13 -33.29
C SER A 331 9.89 64.57 -32.92
N PRO A 332 10.84 64.86 -31.96
CA PRO A 332 12.12 64.18 -31.79
C PRO A 332 12.79 64.22 -30.39
N ARG A 333 13.88 63.44 -30.25
CA ARG A 333 15.14 63.74 -29.49
C ARG A 333 15.06 63.77 -27.96
N ASP A 334 15.97 63.25 -27.16
CA ASP A 334 17.43 63.06 -27.09
C ASP A 334 17.75 62.05 -25.98
N ALA A 335 18.61 61.14 -26.13
CA ALA A 335 20.05 61.04 -26.06
C ALA A 335 20.67 60.70 -24.67
N ARG A 336 21.63 59.78 -24.75
CA ARG A 336 22.77 59.52 -23.86
C ARG A 336 22.51 58.56 -22.67
N SER A 337 23.31 57.63 -22.38
CA SER A 337 24.60 57.07 -22.82
C SER A 337 25.04 56.06 -21.75
N ALA A 338 25.55 54.91 -22.19
CA ALA A 338 26.76 54.23 -21.78
C ALA A 338 26.93 53.89 -20.28
N THR A 339 27.39 52.75 -19.88
CA THR A 339 28.61 51.98 -20.14
C THR A 339 28.56 50.66 -19.39
N SER A 340 28.77 49.53 -20.03
CA SER A 340 29.83 48.55 -19.93
C SER A 340 30.38 48.22 -18.53
N ALA A 341 30.39 46.95 -18.18
CA ALA A 341 31.58 46.15 -17.96
C ALA A 341 31.23 44.75 -17.37
N SER A 342 31.58 43.73 -18.07
CA SER A 342 32.02 42.42 -17.60
C SER A 342 33.57 42.42 -17.69
N PRO A 343 34.38 41.48 -17.21
CA PRO A 343 34.19 40.24 -16.52
C PRO A 343 35.20 39.99 -15.33
N ALA A 344 35.16 38.86 -14.63
CA ALA A 344 36.37 38.08 -14.38
C ALA A 344 36.09 36.79 -13.60
N ALA A 345 36.64 35.74 -14.14
CA ALA A 345 36.88 34.43 -13.61
C ALA A 345 37.98 34.41 -12.54
N TYR A 346 37.98 33.33 -11.76
CA TYR A 346 39.10 32.62 -11.09
C TYR A 346 38.45 31.71 -10.04
N GLY A 347 38.65 30.40 -9.90
CA GLY A 347 39.82 29.61 -10.07
C GLY A 347 39.73 28.55 -8.98
N SER A 348 39.67 27.25 -9.29
CA SER A 348 39.94 26.17 -8.34
C SER A 348 41.46 26.17 -7.97
N PRO A 349 41.86 25.57 -6.79
CA PRO A 349 42.36 24.20 -6.85
C PRO A 349 42.14 23.36 -5.56
N VAL A 350 41.88 22.05 -5.69
CA VAL A 350 42.76 20.89 -5.45
C VAL A 350 43.29 20.66 -4.01
N SER A 351 42.94 19.44 -3.48
CA SER A 351 43.65 18.49 -2.63
C SER A 351 43.97 18.86 -1.17
N ALA A 352 43.47 18.06 -0.25
CA ALA A 352 44.20 17.02 0.52
C ALA A 352 43.17 16.09 1.16
#